data_31712aae8348cb0e264b2654e6871c8f
#
_entry.id   31712aae8348cb0e264b2654e6871c8f
#
_cell.length_a   1.000
_cell.length_b   1.000
_cell.length_c   1.000
_cell.angle_alpha   90.00
_cell.angle_beta   90.00
_cell.angle_gamma   90.00
#
_symmetry.space_group_name_H-M   'P 1'
#
loop_
_entity.id
_entity.type
_entity.pdbx_description
1 polymer ?
#
loop_
_entity_poly.entity_id
_entity_poly.type
_entity_poly.pdbx_seq_one_letter_code
_entity_poly.pdbx_strand_id
1 'polypeptide(L)'
;MFSYNEYRNLIKIISKNLPILDFKEVKESTKKFCVLRHDIEFSIDRAYKLAKVESEIGISSTYTVQLRNNTYNALSEKNINTVREIKKLGHQIGLHQNPPDMPDNKLIDYILKDIETFEHYYNFEVDRFAFHRCGSNPKLLESYVQVPGKINCYDRNFFHYFKGKKPNKLNVMYLADSNHIWKYGYPLDFDFSKINKLQLLTHPFSWSENGGDNYGNFVSLIRERNDELVNSMNTETNTFPQELLS
;
A
#
# COMPACT_ATOMS: atom_id res chain seq x y z
N MET A 1 2.04 -4.77 18.98
CA MET A 1 1.57 -5.02 17.59
C MET A 1 2.36 -4.16 16.61
N PHE A 2 2.29 -4.52 15.33
CA PHE A 2 2.89 -3.77 14.22
C PHE A 2 4.43 -3.72 14.16
N SER A 3 5.11 -4.74 14.69
CA SER A 3 6.55 -4.90 14.44
C SER A 3 6.82 -5.64 13.12
N TYR A 4 7.99 -5.40 12.51
CA TYR A 4 8.42 -6.17 11.32
C TYR A 4 8.52 -7.66 11.59
N ASN A 5 8.85 -8.05 12.81
CA ASN A 5 8.87 -9.46 13.18
C ASN A 5 7.48 -10.08 13.22
N GLU A 6 6.48 -9.36 13.75
CA GLU A 6 5.08 -9.77 13.72
C GLU A 6 4.57 -9.88 12.27
N TYR A 7 4.89 -8.88 11.43
CA TYR A 7 4.57 -8.91 10.00
C TYR A 7 5.16 -10.14 9.31
N ARG A 8 6.46 -10.39 9.50
CA ARG A 8 7.15 -11.56 8.95
C ARG A 8 6.46 -12.87 9.34
N ASN A 9 6.05 -13.00 10.61
CA ASN A 9 5.33 -14.19 11.09
C ASN A 9 3.96 -14.31 10.45
N LEU A 10 3.21 -13.23 10.34
CA LEU A 10 1.91 -13.21 9.68
C LEU A 10 2.02 -13.69 8.22
N ILE A 11 2.94 -13.12 7.45
CA ILE A 11 3.12 -13.50 6.05
C ILE A 11 3.56 -14.95 5.90
N LYS A 12 4.44 -15.45 6.77
CA LYS A 12 4.83 -16.88 6.77
C LYS A 12 3.66 -17.81 7.08
N ILE A 13 2.74 -17.43 7.97
CA ILE A 13 1.54 -18.22 8.26
C ILE A 13 0.59 -18.21 7.05
N ILE A 14 0.37 -17.05 6.44
CA ILE A 14 -0.48 -16.95 5.25
C ILE A 14 0.11 -17.77 4.10
N SER A 15 1.40 -17.61 3.78
CA SER A 15 2.05 -18.27 2.65
C SER A 15 2.08 -19.82 2.77
N LYS A 16 2.05 -20.36 3.97
CA LYS A 16 1.91 -21.81 4.20
C LYS A 16 0.53 -22.34 3.81
N ASN A 17 -0.50 -21.50 3.83
CA ASN A 17 -1.89 -21.89 3.62
C ASN A 17 -2.45 -21.43 2.28
N LEU A 18 -1.99 -20.29 1.78
CA LEU A 18 -2.46 -19.65 0.56
C LEU A 18 -1.28 -19.31 -0.36
N PRO A 19 -1.31 -19.66 -1.65
CA PRO A 19 -0.34 -19.14 -2.59
C PRO A 19 -0.47 -17.60 -2.65
N ILE A 20 0.64 -16.91 -2.47
CA ILE A 20 0.71 -15.46 -2.65
C ILE A 20 0.91 -15.20 -4.12
N LEU A 21 -0.06 -14.55 -4.76
CA LEU A 21 -0.09 -14.30 -6.19
C LEU A 21 -0.05 -12.79 -6.48
N ASP A 22 0.50 -12.43 -7.62
CA ASP A 22 0.30 -11.09 -8.18
C ASP A 22 -1.15 -10.91 -8.65
N PHE A 23 -1.66 -9.68 -8.65
CA PHE A 23 -3.00 -9.37 -9.14
C PHE A 23 -3.21 -9.82 -10.60
N LYS A 24 -2.16 -9.80 -11.45
CA LYS A 24 -2.21 -10.30 -12.84
C LYS A 24 -2.41 -11.80 -12.95
N GLU A 25 -1.97 -12.56 -11.96
CA GLU A 25 -2.05 -14.02 -11.96
C GLU A 25 -3.42 -14.52 -11.55
N VAL A 26 -4.19 -13.68 -10.83
CA VAL A 26 -5.53 -14.05 -10.38
C VAL A 26 -6.52 -13.96 -11.51
N LYS A 27 -7.10 -15.11 -11.88
CA LYS A 27 -8.17 -15.24 -12.87
C LYS A 27 -9.47 -15.56 -12.17
N GLU A 28 -10.60 -15.37 -12.86
CA GLU A 28 -11.92 -15.74 -12.34
C GLU A 28 -11.97 -17.22 -11.88
N SER A 29 -11.26 -18.10 -12.59
CA SER A 29 -11.14 -19.53 -12.27
C SER A 29 -10.22 -19.83 -11.07
N THR A 30 -9.44 -18.87 -10.58
CA THR A 30 -8.49 -19.09 -9.47
C THR A 30 -9.24 -19.37 -8.18
N LYS A 31 -9.05 -20.57 -7.64
CA LYS A 31 -9.82 -21.05 -6.47
C LYS A 31 -9.19 -20.65 -5.14
N LYS A 32 -7.85 -20.53 -5.09
CA LYS A 32 -7.11 -20.28 -3.85
C LYS A 32 -5.99 -19.29 -4.08
N PHE A 33 -5.96 -18.19 -3.31
CA PHE A 33 -4.92 -17.17 -3.39
C PHE A 33 -4.92 -16.23 -2.21
N CYS A 34 -3.78 -15.57 -1.99
CA CYS A 34 -3.66 -14.32 -1.28
C CYS A 34 -3.01 -13.28 -2.19
N VAL A 35 -3.60 -12.10 -2.31
CA VAL A 35 -2.94 -10.91 -2.88
C VAL A 35 -2.56 -9.97 -1.76
N LEU A 36 -1.30 -9.51 -1.78
CA LEU A 36 -0.77 -8.57 -0.81
C LEU A 36 -0.68 -7.18 -1.43
N ARG A 37 -1.20 -6.18 -0.72
CA ARG A 37 -1.16 -4.78 -1.13
C ARG A 37 -0.73 -3.88 0.02
N HIS A 38 0.10 -2.91 -0.28
CA HIS A 38 0.58 -1.89 0.64
C HIS A 38 0.27 -0.51 0.08
N ASP A 39 -0.51 0.27 0.82
CA ASP A 39 -0.84 1.63 0.43
C ASP A 39 0.11 2.59 1.17
N ILE A 40 0.98 3.30 0.42
CA ILE A 40 1.98 4.20 0.98
C ILE A 40 1.35 5.57 1.21
N GLU A 41 1.10 5.89 2.49
CA GLU A 41 0.40 7.13 2.85
C GLU A 41 1.33 8.19 3.46
N PHE A 42 2.27 7.82 4.35
CA PHE A 42 3.06 8.80 5.11
C PHE A 42 4.57 8.67 4.94
N SER A 43 5.09 7.51 4.55
CA SER A 43 6.54 7.28 4.48
C SER A 43 6.90 6.23 3.43
N ILE A 44 7.66 6.65 2.41
CA ILE A 44 8.24 5.76 1.40
C ILE A 44 9.40 4.96 2.02
N ASP A 45 10.13 5.53 2.96
CA ASP A 45 11.23 4.83 3.65
C ASP A 45 10.72 3.64 4.48
N ARG A 46 9.58 3.79 5.19
CA ARG A 46 8.96 2.66 5.89
C ARG A 46 8.45 1.60 4.92
N ALA A 47 7.93 2.02 3.77
CA ALA A 47 7.54 1.07 2.72
C ALA A 47 8.73 0.27 2.21
N TYR A 48 9.89 0.90 2.00
CA TYR A 48 11.10 0.20 1.61
C TYR A 48 11.59 -0.78 2.67
N LYS A 49 11.53 -0.40 3.95
CA LYS A 49 11.87 -1.31 5.06
C LYS A 49 10.96 -2.54 5.09
N LEU A 50 9.66 -2.36 4.90
CA LEU A 50 8.70 -3.46 4.84
C LEU A 50 8.94 -4.35 3.60
N ALA A 51 9.22 -3.75 2.45
CA ALA A 51 9.56 -4.47 1.22
C ALA A 51 10.80 -5.35 1.37
N LYS A 52 11.81 -4.90 2.11
CA LYS A 52 12.97 -5.74 2.45
C LYS A 52 12.58 -6.95 3.29
N VAL A 53 11.70 -6.77 4.29
CA VAL A 53 11.20 -7.89 5.10
C VAL A 53 10.52 -8.96 4.25
N GLU A 54 9.74 -8.58 3.25
CA GLU A 54 9.08 -9.51 2.33
C GLU A 54 10.08 -10.18 1.40
N SER A 55 10.99 -9.42 0.80
CA SER A 55 12.03 -9.94 -0.08
C SER A 55 12.93 -10.96 0.63
N GLU A 56 13.30 -10.74 1.91
CA GLU A 56 14.08 -11.66 2.72
C GLU A 56 13.41 -13.04 2.93
N ILE A 57 12.09 -13.09 2.83
CA ILE A 57 11.31 -14.34 2.94
C ILE A 57 10.78 -14.83 1.59
N GLY A 58 11.27 -14.25 0.48
CA GLY A 58 10.94 -14.66 -0.89
C GLY A 58 9.52 -14.31 -1.32
N ILE A 59 8.92 -13.27 -0.76
CA ILE A 59 7.56 -12.83 -1.08
C ILE A 59 7.60 -11.55 -1.92
N SER A 60 6.77 -11.52 -2.96
CA SER A 60 6.48 -10.33 -3.77
C SER A 60 5.06 -9.84 -3.48
N SER A 61 4.89 -8.53 -3.47
CA SER A 61 3.61 -7.85 -3.18
C SER A 61 3.44 -6.61 -4.07
N THR A 62 2.32 -5.89 -3.91
CA THR A 62 2.05 -4.63 -4.60
C THR A 62 2.16 -3.46 -3.62
N TYR A 63 2.96 -2.45 -3.98
CA TYR A 63 3.08 -1.17 -3.28
C TYR A 63 2.43 -0.06 -4.12
N THR A 64 1.44 0.63 -3.59
CA THR A 64 0.79 1.76 -4.28
C THR A 64 1.24 3.09 -3.70
N VAL A 65 1.65 4.02 -4.57
CA VAL A 65 2.25 5.32 -4.22
C VAL A 65 1.30 6.45 -4.57
N GLN A 66 1.11 7.41 -3.68
CA GLN A 66 0.38 8.64 -3.96
C GLN A 66 1.29 9.66 -4.64
N LEU A 67 0.96 10.12 -5.85
CA LEU A 67 1.67 11.22 -6.48
C LEU A 67 1.42 12.55 -5.78
N ARG A 68 0.17 12.81 -5.41
CA ARG A 68 -0.23 14.00 -4.65
C ARG A 68 -0.43 13.64 -3.19
N ASN A 69 0.60 13.86 -2.41
CA ASN A 69 0.62 13.56 -0.99
C ASN A 69 1.17 14.76 -0.21
N ASN A 70 0.52 15.12 0.90
CA ASN A 70 0.92 16.26 1.73
C ASN A 70 2.05 15.92 2.72
N THR A 71 2.38 14.64 2.87
CA THR A 71 3.34 14.18 3.89
C THR A 71 4.70 13.81 3.29
N TYR A 72 4.78 13.59 1.98
CA TYR A 72 6.03 13.39 1.25
C TYR A 72 5.92 13.90 -0.19
N ASN A 73 7.04 14.27 -0.78
CA ASN A 73 7.13 14.60 -2.20
C ASN A 73 7.44 13.33 -3.00
N ALA A 74 6.43 12.73 -3.64
CA ALA A 74 6.62 11.51 -4.44
C ALA A 74 7.63 11.70 -5.58
N LEU A 75 7.77 12.92 -6.11
CA LEU A 75 8.63 13.22 -7.25
C LEU A 75 10.01 13.76 -6.85
N SER A 76 10.39 13.73 -5.57
CA SER A 76 11.78 13.99 -5.18
C SER A 76 12.69 12.85 -5.67
N GLU A 77 13.93 13.19 -6.02
CA GLU A 77 14.92 12.21 -6.50
C GLU A 77 15.13 11.06 -5.51
N LYS A 78 15.24 11.39 -4.20
CA LYS A 78 15.32 10.40 -3.13
C LYS A 78 14.16 9.41 -3.18
N ASN A 79 12.93 9.90 -3.24
CA ASN A 79 11.73 9.05 -3.19
C ASN A 79 11.53 8.25 -4.47
N ILE A 80 11.84 8.83 -5.64
CA ILE A 80 11.86 8.09 -6.91
C ILE A 80 12.84 6.91 -6.83
N ASN A 81 14.06 7.16 -6.36
CA ASN A 81 15.06 6.11 -6.23
C ASN A 81 14.64 5.04 -5.21
N THR A 82 14.08 5.42 -4.06
CA THR A 82 13.59 4.47 -3.06
C THR A 82 12.48 3.57 -3.61
N VAL A 83 11.53 4.10 -4.37
CA VAL A 83 10.46 3.29 -5.01
C VAL A 83 11.06 2.37 -6.08
N ARG A 84 12.05 2.82 -6.85
CA ARG A 84 12.78 1.97 -7.79
C ARG A 84 13.48 0.80 -7.08
N GLU A 85 14.05 1.03 -5.89
CA GLU A 85 14.62 -0.05 -5.09
C GLU A 85 13.56 -1.05 -4.61
N ILE A 86 12.35 -0.59 -4.20
CA ILE A 86 11.23 -1.50 -3.89
C ILE A 86 10.91 -2.39 -5.11
N LYS A 87 10.87 -1.79 -6.32
CA LYS A 87 10.64 -2.57 -7.54
C LYS A 87 11.76 -3.56 -7.83
N LYS A 88 13.04 -3.21 -7.62
CA LYS A 88 14.19 -4.10 -7.80
C LYS A 88 14.19 -5.29 -6.82
N LEU A 89 13.58 -5.14 -5.64
CA LEU A 89 13.34 -6.25 -4.71
C LEU A 89 12.30 -7.26 -5.21
N GLY A 90 11.68 -7.03 -6.36
CA GLY A 90 10.71 -7.93 -6.99
C GLY A 90 9.25 -7.54 -6.78
N HIS A 91 8.98 -6.45 -6.07
CA HIS A 91 7.62 -5.97 -5.81
C HIS A 91 7.02 -5.25 -7.02
N GLN A 92 5.71 -5.23 -7.11
CA GLN A 92 4.98 -4.46 -8.10
C GLN A 92 4.64 -3.08 -7.54
N ILE A 93 4.72 -2.08 -8.43
CA ILE A 93 4.40 -0.69 -8.06
C ILE A 93 3.10 -0.28 -8.76
N GLY A 94 2.21 0.36 -8.02
CA GLY A 94 0.94 0.88 -8.49
C GLY A 94 0.71 2.33 -8.06
N LEU A 95 -0.33 2.94 -8.64
CA LEU A 95 -0.79 4.27 -8.26
C LEU A 95 -1.79 4.16 -7.09
N HIS A 96 -1.55 4.90 -5.99
CA HIS A 96 -2.54 5.10 -4.93
C HIS A 96 -3.33 6.39 -5.19
N GLN A 97 -4.50 6.23 -5.79
CA GLN A 97 -5.26 7.32 -6.37
C GLN A 97 -6.22 7.95 -5.37
N ASN A 98 -6.14 9.27 -5.21
CA ASN A 98 -7.07 10.08 -4.43
C ASN A 98 -7.80 11.07 -5.37
N PRO A 99 -8.80 10.60 -6.11
CA PRO A 99 -9.49 11.47 -7.05
C PRO A 99 -10.36 12.48 -6.31
N PRO A 100 -10.49 13.72 -6.83
CA PRO A 100 -11.56 14.61 -6.41
C PRO A 100 -12.94 14.03 -6.80
N ASP A 101 -14.01 14.56 -6.23
CA ASP A 101 -15.36 14.19 -6.67
C ASP A 101 -15.58 14.65 -8.12
N MET A 102 -15.81 13.69 -9.01
CA MET A 102 -15.96 13.93 -10.44
C MET A 102 -16.81 12.84 -11.10
N PRO A 103 -17.39 13.10 -12.29
CA PRO A 103 -18.07 12.08 -13.09
C PRO A 103 -17.12 10.96 -13.54
N ASP A 104 -17.63 9.73 -13.62
CA ASP A 104 -16.86 8.52 -13.95
C ASP A 104 -16.08 8.64 -15.27
N ASN A 105 -16.65 9.27 -16.30
CA ASN A 105 -15.97 9.47 -17.57
C ASN A 105 -14.73 10.37 -17.47
N LYS A 106 -14.70 11.31 -16.54
CA LYS A 106 -13.52 12.13 -16.25
C LYS A 106 -12.53 11.42 -15.33
N LEU A 107 -13.03 10.51 -14.49
CA LEU A 107 -12.20 9.76 -13.54
C LEU A 107 -11.18 8.87 -14.26
N ILE A 108 -11.58 8.23 -15.35
CA ILE A 108 -10.67 7.36 -16.15
C ILE A 108 -9.52 8.19 -16.71
N ASP A 109 -9.82 9.31 -17.37
CA ASP A 109 -8.78 10.20 -17.92
C ASP A 109 -7.88 10.76 -16.82
N TYR A 110 -8.45 11.05 -15.64
CA TYR A 110 -7.71 11.55 -14.51
C TYR A 110 -6.72 10.51 -13.97
N ILE A 111 -7.14 9.26 -13.85
CA ILE A 111 -6.27 8.15 -13.43
C ILE A 111 -5.15 7.91 -14.46
N LEU A 112 -5.49 7.91 -15.75
CA LEU A 112 -4.52 7.70 -16.82
C LEU A 112 -3.45 8.78 -16.84
N LYS A 113 -3.81 10.06 -16.68
CA LYS A 113 -2.84 11.17 -16.59
C LYS A 113 -1.90 11.05 -15.39
N ASP A 114 -2.42 10.62 -14.25
CA ASP A 114 -1.57 10.38 -13.08
C ASP A 114 -0.62 9.20 -13.31
N ILE A 115 -1.08 8.13 -13.96
CA ILE A 115 -0.23 6.99 -14.33
C ILE A 115 0.85 7.44 -15.32
N GLU A 116 0.50 8.19 -16.35
CA GLU A 116 1.45 8.77 -17.30
C GLU A 116 2.53 9.61 -16.61
N THR A 117 2.11 10.48 -15.68
CA THR A 117 3.03 11.29 -14.89
C THR A 117 3.95 10.40 -14.05
N PHE A 118 3.40 9.39 -13.42
CA PHE A 118 4.17 8.42 -12.63
C PHE A 118 5.21 7.71 -13.48
N GLU A 119 4.79 7.12 -14.60
CA GLU A 119 5.64 6.37 -15.52
C GLU A 119 6.78 7.26 -16.08
N HIS A 120 6.47 8.52 -16.39
CA HIS A 120 7.46 9.48 -16.88
C HIS A 120 8.60 9.71 -15.88
N TYR A 121 8.27 10.01 -14.61
CA TYR A 121 9.31 10.33 -13.61
C TYR A 121 10.00 9.08 -13.07
N TYR A 122 9.28 7.98 -12.91
CA TYR A 122 9.82 6.76 -12.33
C TYR A 122 10.53 5.86 -13.34
N ASN A 123 10.34 6.11 -14.64
CA ASN A 123 10.92 5.36 -15.76
C ASN A 123 10.64 3.85 -15.72
N PHE A 124 9.39 3.49 -15.41
CA PHE A 124 8.88 2.13 -15.54
C PHE A 124 7.35 2.14 -15.69
N GLU A 125 6.81 1.08 -16.27
CA GLU A 125 5.37 0.91 -16.49
C GLU A 125 4.62 0.67 -15.17
N VAL A 126 3.44 1.32 -15.03
CA VAL A 126 2.50 1.16 -13.92
C VAL A 126 1.20 0.57 -14.46
N ASP A 127 0.92 -0.67 -14.09
CA ASP A 127 -0.19 -1.43 -14.63
C ASP A 127 -1.38 -1.56 -13.68
N ARG A 128 -1.29 -0.95 -12.49
CA ARG A 128 -2.31 -1.08 -11.45
C ARG A 128 -2.51 0.18 -10.64
N PHE A 129 -3.70 0.27 -10.03
CA PHE A 129 -4.04 1.35 -9.12
C PHE A 129 -4.95 0.87 -7.99
N ALA A 130 -4.96 1.62 -6.89
CA ALA A 130 -5.90 1.47 -5.78
C ALA A 130 -6.40 2.85 -5.36
N PHE A 131 -7.64 2.95 -4.89
CA PHE A 131 -8.19 4.21 -4.41
C PHE A 131 -7.84 4.47 -2.94
N HIS A 132 -7.44 5.71 -2.65
CA HIS A 132 -7.27 6.21 -1.30
C HIS A 132 -8.62 6.62 -0.70
N ARG A 133 -8.80 6.41 0.60
CA ARG A 133 -9.99 6.85 1.37
C ARG A 133 -11.34 6.42 0.78
N CYS A 134 -11.43 5.22 0.27
CA CYS A 134 -12.67 4.69 -0.31
C CYS A 134 -13.86 4.71 0.68
N GLY A 135 -13.62 4.70 1.98
CA GLY A 135 -14.66 4.80 3.00
C GLY A 135 -15.41 6.14 2.98
N SER A 136 -14.77 7.23 2.53
CA SER A 136 -15.41 8.54 2.37
C SER A 136 -16.11 8.72 1.01
N ASN A 137 -15.79 7.89 0.04
CA ASN A 137 -16.45 7.85 -1.28
C ASN A 137 -16.74 6.40 -1.71
N PRO A 138 -17.78 5.76 -1.16
CA PRO A 138 -18.10 4.36 -1.45
C PRO A 138 -18.41 4.07 -2.92
N LYS A 139 -18.79 5.07 -3.71
CA LYS A 139 -19.05 4.91 -5.15
C LYS A 139 -17.83 4.34 -5.88
N LEU A 140 -16.62 4.70 -5.48
CA LEU A 140 -15.37 4.19 -6.07
C LEU A 140 -15.23 2.67 -5.93
N LEU A 141 -15.82 2.08 -4.88
CA LEU A 141 -15.83 0.63 -4.65
C LEU A 141 -17.05 -0.04 -5.30
N GLU A 142 -18.21 0.62 -5.26
CA GLU A 142 -19.47 0.09 -5.80
C GLU A 142 -19.45 0.00 -7.33
N SER A 143 -18.84 0.98 -8.00
CA SER A 143 -18.79 1.05 -9.47
C SER A 143 -17.77 0.08 -10.09
N TYR A 144 -16.84 -0.45 -9.30
CA TYR A 144 -15.72 -1.27 -9.80
C TYR A 144 -15.06 -0.65 -11.04
N VAL A 145 -14.66 0.63 -10.93
CA VAL A 145 -14.11 1.44 -12.03
C VAL A 145 -13.09 0.65 -12.85
N GLN A 146 -13.35 0.54 -14.15
CA GLN A 146 -12.45 -0.12 -15.08
C GLN A 146 -11.66 0.92 -15.88
N VAL A 147 -10.33 0.79 -15.84
CA VAL A 147 -9.40 1.61 -16.64
C VAL A 147 -8.74 0.69 -17.67
N PRO A 148 -8.82 0.98 -18.97
CA PRO A 148 -8.27 0.11 -20.01
C PRO A 148 -6.79 -0.22 -19.78
N GLY A 149 -6.45 -1.51 -19.79
CA GLY A 149 -5.08 -2.00 -19.62
C GLY A 149 -4.52 -1.85 -18.21
N LYS A 150 -5.31 -1.40 -17.22
CA LYS A 150 -4.86 -1.22 -15.83
C LYS A 150 -5.71 -2.05 -14.87
N ILE A 151 -5.09 -2.60 -13.85
CA ILE A 151 -5.72 -3.40 -12.81
C ILE A 151 -6.23 -2.49 -11.69
N ASN A 152 -7.53 -2.51 -11.42
CA ASN A 152 -8.08 -1.92 -10.21
C ASN A 152 -7.95 -2.94 -9.07
N CYS A 153 -7.16 -2.64 -8.03
CA CYS A 153 -6.98 -3.53 -6.87
C CYS A 153 -8.28 -3.74 -6.06
N TYR A 154 -9.32 -2.98 -6.35
CA TYR A 154 -10.67 -3.16 -5.82
C TYR A 154 -11.63 -3.81 -6.82
N ASP A 155 -11.13 -4.40 -7.93
CA ASP A 155 -11.97 -5.17 -8.84
C ASP A 155 -12.62 -6.36 -8.11
N ARG A 156 -13.81 -6.75 -8.58
CA ARG A 156 -14.62 -7.84 -7.97
C ARG A 156 -13.92 -9.21 -7.94
N ASN A 157 -12.85 -9.40 -8.68
CA ASN A 157 -12.01 -10.60 -8.60
C ASN A 157 -11.16 -10.65 -7.33
N PHE A 158 -10.85 -9.49 -6.75
CA PHE A 158 -9.96 -9.32 -5.59
C PHE A 158 -10.67 -8.74 -4.36
N PHE A 159 -11.84 -8.16 -4.54
CA PHE A 159 -12.51 -7.41 -3.50
C PHE A 159 -14.03 -7.47 -3.62
N HIS A 160 -14.72 -7.60 -2.48
CA HIS A 160 -16.17 -7.42 -2.41
C HIS A 160 -16.51 -6.28 -1.46
N TYR A 161 -17.22 -5.29 -1.97
CA TYR A 161 -17.74 -4.21 -1.15
C TYR A 161 -19.09 -4.60 -0.51
N PHE A 162 -19.17 -4.43 0.81
CA PHE A 162 -20.39 -4.70 1.58
C PHE A 162 -20.90 -3.43 2.22
N LYS A 163 -21.99 -2.92 1.71
CA LYS A 163 -22.69 -1.77 2.27
C LYS A 163 -23.32 -2.14 3.63
N GLY A 164 -22.54 -2.09 4.72
CA GLY A 164 -23.01 -2.24 6.11
C GLY A 164 -23.56 -3.61 6.51
N LYS A 165 -23.45 -4.64 5.66
CA LYS A 165 -23.90 -6.00 5.97
C LYS A 165 -22.68 -6.92 6.16
N LYS A 166 -22.70 -7.74 7.22
CA LYS A 166 -21.75 -8.85 7.34
C LYS A 166 -21.95 -9.78 6.15
N PRO A 167 -20.91 -10.06 5.36
CA PRO A 167 -21.05 -10.96 4.22
C PRO A 167 -21.26 -12.39 4.71
N ASN A 168 -22.38 -12.98 4.35
CA ASN A 168 -22.63 -14.40 4.63
C ASN A 168 -21.80 -15.33 3.74
N LYS A 169 -21.29 -14.81 2.59
CA LYS A 169 -20.42 -15.54 1.65
C LYS A 169 -19.49 -14.55 0.97
N LEU A 170 -18.30 -14.35 1.53
CA LEU A 170 -17.22 -13.64 0.84
C LEU A 170 -16.61 -14.55 -0.20
N ASN A 171 -16.63 -14.15 -1.48
CA ASN A 171 -15.78 -14.79 -2.47
C ASN A 171 -14.31 -14.49 -2.18
N VAL A 172 -14.00 -13.27 -1.70
CA VAL A 172 -12.65 -12.85 -1.28
C VAL A 172 -12.73 -12.22 0.10
N MET A 173 -12.00 -12.77 1.06
CA MET A 173 -11.85 -12.16 2.38
C MET A 173 -10.96 -10.92 2.26
N TYR A 174 -11.32 -9.85 2.98
CA TYR A 174 -10.53 -8.62 3.02
C TYR A 174 -10.13 -8.30 4.44
N LEU A 175 -8.82 -8.17 4.68
CA LEU A 175 -8.25 -7.74 5.95
C LEU A 175 -7.40 -6.49 5.70
N ALA A 176 -7.49 -5.53 6.61
CA ALA A 176 -6.77 -4.27 6.49
C ALA A 176 -6.43 -3.68 7.87
N ASP A 177 -5.23 -3.12 7.98
CA ASP A 177 -4.73 -2.39 9.16
C ASP A 177 -5.02 -0.89 9.11
N SER A 178 -6.05 -0.48 8.38
CA SER A 178 -6.40 0.93 8.17
C SER A 178 -6.54 1.70 9.49
N ASN A 179 -5.92 2.89 9.55
CA ASN A 179 -5.83 3.72 10.76
C ASN A 179 -5.09 3.05 11.93
N HIS A 180 -4.12 2.20 11.64
CA HIS A 180 -3.37 1.45 12.65
C HIS A 180 -4.25 0.53 13.51
N ILE A 181 -5.34 0.03 12.91
CA ILE A 181 -6.33 -0.85 13.56
C ILE A 181 -6.76 -1.95 12.59
N TRP A 182 -6.79 -3.19 13.05
CA TRP A 182 -7.36 -4.32 12.32
C TRP A 182 -8.88 -4.33 12.38
N LYS A 183 -9.50 -3.44 11.61
CA LYS A 183 -10.96 -3.20 11.63
C LYS A 183 -11.80 -4.45 11.32
N TYR A 184 -11.27 -5.36 10.50
CA TYR A 184 -12.00 -6.56 10.05
C TYR A 184 -11.59 -7.83 10.79
N GLY A 185 -10.91 -7.69 11.92
CA GLY A 185 -10.37 -8.75 12.76
C GLY A 185 -8.86 -8.85 12.68
N TYR A 186 -8.24 -9.26 13.77
CA TYR A 186 -6.79 -9.43 13.83
C TYR A 186 -6.37 -10.67 12.99
N PRO A 187 -5.44 -10.54 12.06
CA PRO A 187 -5.16 -11.61 11.11
C PRO A 187 -4.77 -12.94 11.75
N LEU A 188 -4.03 -12.92 12.86
CA LEU A 188 -3.61 -14.18 13.52
C LEU A 188 -4.73 -14.91 14.28
N ASP A 189 -5.92 -14.30 14.40
CA ASP A 189 -7.10 -14.97 14.97
C ASP A 189 -7.83 -15.85 13.94
N PHE A 190 -7.43 -15.79 12.66
CA PHE A 190 -8.06 -16.55 11.60
C PHE A 190 -7.31 -17.85 11.28
N ASP A 191 -8.08 -18.90 11.05
CA ASP A 191 -7.57 -20.16 10.52
C ASP A 191 -7.47 -20.08 8.97
N PHE A 192 -6.31 -19.69 8.48
CA PHE A 192 -6.07 -19.55 7.04
C PHE A 192 -6.19 -20.86 6.25
N SER A 193 -6.20 -22.03 6.90
CA SER A 193 -6.46 -23.29 6.21
C SER A 193 -7.89 -23.39 5.66
N LYS A 194 -8.83 -22.63 6.26
CA LYS A 194 -10.24 -22.55 5.87
C LYS A 194 -10.56 -21.40 4.93
N ILE A 195 -9.58 -20.53 4.65
CA ILE A 195 -9.74 -19.40 3.75
C ILE A 195 -9.24 -19.80 2.37
N ASN A 196 -10.01 -19.48 1.33
CA ASN A 196 -9.62 -19.76 -0.04
C ASN A 196 -9.07 -18.54 -0.76
N LYS A 197 -9.66 -17.37 -0.53
CA LYS A 197 -9.29 -16.13 -1.25
C LYS A 197 -9.14 -15.01 -0.24
N LEU A 198 -8.00 -14.34 -0.26
CA LEU A 198 -7.65 -13.25 0.65
C LEU A 198 -7.06 -12.08 -0.12
N GLN A 199 -7.52 -10.87 0.16
CA GLN A 199 -6.76 -9.66 -0.06
C GLN A 199 -6.34 -9.12 1.31
N LEU A 200 -5.02 -9.03 1.55
CA LEU A 200 -4.46 -8.39 2.72
C LEU A 200 -3.92 -7.02 2.32
N LEU A 201 -4.49 -5.98 2.90
CA LEU A 201 -3.99 -4.61 2.82
C LEU A 201 -3.24 -4.24 4.09
N THR A 202 -2.03 -3.72 3.93
CA THR A 202 -1.34 -3.04 5.03
C THR A 202 -0.84 -1.65 4.62
N HIS A 203 -0.66 -0.80 5.61
CA HIS A 203 -0.13 0.54 5.44
C HIS A 203 1.27 0.59 6.07
N PRO A 204 2.34 0.69 5.26
CA PRO A 204 3.72 0.59 5.75
C PRO A 204 4.07 1.54 6.89
N PHE A 205 3.39 2.69 6.98
CA PHE A 205 3.61 3.64 8.07
C PHE A 205 3.29 3.05 9.45
N SER A 206 2.41 2.05 9.52
CA SER A 206 2.03 1.39 10.78
C SER A 206 3.10 0.45 11.31
N TRP A 207 4.01 -0.01 10.46
CA TRP A 207 4.98 -1.05 10.79
C TRP A 207 6.36 -0.46 11.07
N SER A 208 6.99 -0.93 12.14
CA SER A 208 8.33 -0.50 12.54
C SER A 208 9.12 -1.64 13.16
N GLU A 209 10.40 -1.42 13.49
CA GLU A 209 11.26 -2.45 14.10
C GLU A 209 10.65 -3.02 15.40
N ASN A 210 10.20 -2.12 16.27
CA ASN A 210 9.70 -2.49 17.59
C ASN A 210 8.18 -2.59 17.68
N GLY A 211 7.48 -2.13 16.63
CA GLY A 211 6.03 -1.97 16.68
C GLY A 211 5.60 -0.84 17.63
N GLY A 212 4.35 -0.87 18.07
CA GLY A 212 3.84 0.11 19.03
C GLY A 212 2.33 0.30 18.95
N ASP A 213 1.84 1.23 19.75
CA ASP A 213 0.49 1.75 19.64
C ASP A 213 0.40 2.90 18.62
N ASN A 214 -0.79 3.37 18.36
CA ASN A 214 -1.02 4.44 17.39
C ASN A 214 -0.30 5.74 17.75
N TYR A 215 -0.28 6.12 19.03
CA TYR A 215 0.39 7.34 19.50
C TYR A 215 1.91 7.26 19.29
N GLY A 216 2.54 6.22 19.81
CA GLY A 216 3.98 5.99 19.66
C GLY A 216 4.41 5.88 18.20
N ASN A 217 3.57 5.26 17.36
CA ASN A 217 3.81 5.16 15.93
C ASN A 217 3.84 6.55 15.26
N PHE A 218 2.87 7.42 15.52
CA PHE A 218 2.88 8.78 14.95
C PHE A 218 4.01 9.64 15.52
N VAL A 219 4.35 9.51 16.81
CA VAL A 219 5.51 10.21 17.39
C VAL A 219 6.80 9.82 16.66
N SER A 220 7.04 8.53 16.44
CA SER A 220 8.24 8.08 15.72
C SER A 220 8.24 8.53 14.26
N LEU A 221 7.09 8.46 13.59
CA LEU A 221 6.94 8.91 12.20
C LEU A 221 7.22 10.41 12.04
N ILE A 222 6.69 11.24 12.95
CA ILE A 222 6.93 12.70 12.95
C ILE A 222 8.42 12.99 13.16
N ARG A 223 9.09 12.28 14.06
CA ARG A 223 10.53 12.43 14.27
C ARG A 223 11.32 12.08 13.01
N GLU A 224 11.05 10.91 12.41
CA GLU A 224 11.68 10.49 11.16
C GLU A 224 11.51 11.54 10.04
N ARG A 225 10.32 12.15 9.94
CA ARG A 225 10.04 13.19 8.94
C ARG A 225 10.74 14.51 9.23
N ASN A 226 10.81 14.90 10.52
CA ASN A 226 11.55 16.09 10.92
C ASN A 226 13.04 15.93 10.64
N ASP A 227 13.62 14.78 10.98
CA ASP A 227 15.02 14.48 10.70
C ASP A 227 15.32 14.54 9.20
N GLU A 228 14.43 13.98 8.37
CA GLU A 228 14.56 14.05 6.92
C GLU A 228 14.48 15.50 6.41
N LEU A 229 13.56 16.31 6.92
CA LEU A 229 13.43 17.72 6.55
C LEU A 229 14.69 18.52 6.93
N VAL A 230 15.16 18.35 8.15
CA VAL A 230 16.38 19.03 8.66
C VAL A 230 17.59 18.65 7.81
N ASN A 231 17.78 17.36 7.53
CA ASN A 231 18.88 16.88 6.69
C ASN A 231 18.77 17.41 5.24
N SER A 232 17.56 17.47 4.68
CA SER A 232 17.35 18.04 3.35
C SER A 232 17.70 19.54 3.30
N MET A 233 17.27 20.32 4.29
CA MET A 233 17.61 21.73 4.40
C MET A 233 19.11 21.96 4.54
N ASN A 234 19.79 21.15 5.36
CA ASN A 234 21.23 21.21 5.52
C ASN A 234 21.98 20.89 4.21
N THR A 235 21.42 20.03 3.38
CA THR A 235 22.01 19.67 2.08
C THR A 235 21.81 20.76 1.04
N GLU A 236 20.69 21.47 1.09
CA GLU A 236 20.33 22.50 0.10
C GLU A 236 21.01 23.85 0.32
N THR A 237 21.57 24.11 1.53
CA THR A 237 22.20 25.41 1.82
C THR A 237 23.48 25.28 2.65
N ASN A 238 24.49 26.09 2.30
CA ASN A 238 25.75 26.18 3.06
C ASN A 238 25.62 27.02 4.35
N THR A 239 24.48 27.65 4.60
CA THR A 239 24.23 28.52 5.75
C THR A 239 23.28 27.90 6.78
N PHE A 240 23.04 26.59 6.71
CA PHE A 240 22.17 25.92 7.66
C PHE A 240 22.77 25.94 9.07
N PRO A 241 22.01 26.36 10.10
CA PRO A 241 22.52 26.38 11.48
C PRO A 241 22.79 24.95 11.98
N GLN A 242 24.06 24.64 12.24
CA GLN A 242 24.48 23.29 12.59
C GLN A 242 23.93 22.81 13.95
N GLU A 243 23.52 23.73 14.82
CA GLU A 243 22.90 23.46 16.11
C GLU A 243 21.53 22.74 15.97
N LEU A 244 20.88 22.82 14.78
CA LEU A 244 19.63 22.15 14.49
C LEU A 244 19.78 20.68 14.05
N LEU A 245 21.01 20.19 13.92
CA LEU A 245 21.30 18.78 13.60
C LEU A 245 21.38 17.86 14.83
N SER A 246 21.19 18.40 16.04
CA SER A 246 21.29 17.69 17.32
C SER A 246 20.01 17.03 17.79
#